data_68bc295f10e3ea0eb9dcc4da487a9e8a
#
_entry.id   68bc295f10e3ea0eb9dcc4da487a9e8a
#
_cell.length_a   1.000
_cell.length_b   1.000
_cell.length_c   1.000
_cell.angle_alpha   90.00
_cell.angle_beta   90.00
_cell.angle_gamma   90.00
#
_symmetry.space_group_name_H-M   'P 1'
#
loop_
_entity.id
_entity.type
_entity.pdbx_description
1 polymer ?
#
loop_
_entity_poly.entity_id
_entity_poly.type
_entity_poly.pdbx_seq_one_letter_code
_entity_poly.pdbx_strand_id
1 'polypeptide(L)'
;MNDKCVVLNAKKMNFDGKLDFSVLSSDVTVYDDTTEQQLSERIQGADIIVTKEMPVSAEMIQKFPESVKLICEAGTGYNNIDLEAARKKGITVCNIPSYSTERVAHTAIMMILNLSSAMQVQMKMLACGNHDNFTRNLQVPHVEVNGKTLGVIGAGHIGRKVIQIAQALDMNILVYTRTPKEDEKGICYVSLEELLKNSDYVSMHCPLTESTKHMINKETLSLMKPSAFIINTSRGALIDEAALIEALENGMIAGAGLDVQETEPPEETNPLYTMDQVLLTPHMGWKGLETRQRLVSILADNIKQFMEGNPINVVSGLSYLAK
;
A
#
# COMPACT_ATOMS: atom_id res chain seq x y z
N MET A 1 -7.30 9.54 32.78
CA MET A 1 -6.83 8.35 32.04
C MET A 1 -5.34 8.27 32.29
N ASN A 2 -4.81 7.11 32.68
CA ASN A 2 -3.38 6.89 32.55
C ASN A 2 -3.08 6.90 31.05
N ASP A 3 -1.85 7.13 30.65
CA ASP A 3 -1.43 7.17 29.25
C ASP A 3 -0.57 5.94 28.86
N LYS A 4 -0.84 4.79 29.50
CA LYS A 4 -0.09 3.58 29.24
C LYS A 4 -0.31 3.08 27.82
N CYS A 5 0.72 3.22 27.00
CA CYS A 5 0.76 2.84 25.59
C CYS A 5 1.55 1.53 25.41
N VAL A 6 0.97 0.58 24.66
CA VAL A 6 1.63 -0.67 24.32
C VAL A 6 1.76 -0.81 22.82
N VAL A 7 2.99 -0.89 22.31
CA VAL A 7 3.29 -1.20 20.92
C VAL A 7 3.49 -2.71 20.81
N LEU A 8 2.63 -3.40 20.05
CA LEU A 8 2.56 -4.86 20.06
C LEU A 8 3.52 -5.56 19.09
N ASN A 9 3.92 -4.91 18.00
CA ASN A 9 4.72 -5.53 16.95
C ASN A 9 5.66 -4.50 16.27
N ALA A 10 6.47 -3.85 17.10
CA ALA A 10 7.37 -2.78 16.70
C ALA A 10 8.38 -3.20 15.63
N LYS A 11 8.80 -4.47 15.60
CA LYS A 11 9.79 -4.98 14.62
C LYS A 11 9.32 -4.80 13.18
N LYS A 12 8.02 -4.83 12.91
CA LYS A 12 7.49 -4.53 11.57
C LYS A 12 7.80 -3.11 11.11
N MET A 13 7.89 -2.15 12.04
CA MET A 13 8.18 -0.74 11.76
C MET A 13 9.66 -0.39 11.99
N ASN A 14 10.27 -0.95 13.03
CA ASN A 14 11.61 -0.60 13.53
C ASN A 14 12.62 -1.72 13.30
N PHE A 15 12.62 -2.31 12.12
CA PHE A 15 13.50 -3.43 11.74
C PHE A 15 15.00 -3.06 11.70
N ASP A 16 15.33 -1.79 11.75
CA ASP A 16 16.70 -1.24 11.75
C ASP A 16 17.07 -0.46 13.02
N GLY A 17 16.19 -0.45 14.03
CA GLY A 17 16.40 0.21 15.30
C GLY A 17 16.45 1.75 15.28
N LYS A 18 15.96 2.39 14.20
CA LYS A 18 16.08 3.84 13.98
C LYS A 18 14.83 4.65 14.35
N LEU A 19 13.79 4.01 14.90
CA LEU A 19 12.59 4.69 15.36
C LEU A 19 12.59 4.82 16.87
N ASP A 20 12.18 5.98 17.35
CA ASP A 20 11.98 6.27 18.77
C ASP A 20 10.50 6.25 19.11
N PHE A 21 10.05 5.27 19.87
CA PHE A 21 8.67 5.17 20.35
C PHE A 21 8.42 5.89 21.68
N SER A 22 9.44 6.42 22.34
CA SER A 22 9.29 7.16 23.61
C SER A 22 8.43 8.42 23.45
N VAL A 23 8.30 8.92 22.21
CA VAL A 23 7.47 10.08 21.88
C VAL A 23 5.96 9.80 21.92
N LEU A 24 5.55 8.53 22.00
CA LEU A 24 4.13 8.15 21.96
C LEU A 24 3.40 8.42 23.28
N SER A 25 4.09 8.23 24.41
CA SER A 25 3.53 8.36 25.75
C SER A 25 4.64 8.42 26.79
N SER A 26 4.33 8.98 28.00
CA SER A 26 5.25 8.93 29.16
C SER A 26 5.40 7.52 29.73
N ASP A 27 4.43 6.62 29.50
CA ASP A 27 4.46 5.21 29.88
C ASP A 27 4.25 4.33 28.65
N VAL A 28 5.34 4.08 27.92
CA VAL A 28 5.32 3.25 26.70
C VAL A 28 6.05 1.92 26.93
N THR A 29 5.36 0.83 26.59
CA THR A 29 5.95 -0.51 26.52
C THR A 29 6.01 -0.98 25.08
N VAL A 30 7.17 -1.42 24.62
CA VAL A 30 7.39 -1.80 23.22
C VAL A 30 7.76 -3.29 23.15
N TYR A 31 6.99 -4.05 22.37
CA TYR A 31 7.27 -5.44 22.03
C TYR A 31 7.64 -5.55 20.56
N ASP A 32 8.68 -6.28 20.26
CA ASP A 32 9.12 -6.52 18.88
C ASP A 32 8.05 -7.26 18.05
N ASP A 33 7.47 -8.30 18.64
CA ASP A 33 6.39 -9.08 18.07
C ASP A 33 5.48 -9.62 19.16
N THR A 34 4.21 -9.88 18.88
CA THR A 34 3.21 -10.37 19.85
C THR A 34 2.36 -11.45 19.23
N THR A 35 2.39 -12.64 19.80
CA THR A 35 1.48 -13.72 19.42
C THR A 35 0.11 -13.54 20.07
N GLU A 36 -0.92 -14.23 19.54
CA GLU A 36 -2.26 -14.21 20.09
C GLU A 36 -2.30 -14.65 21.56
N GLN A 37 -1.49 -15.66 21.93
CA GLN A 37 -1.40 -16.16 23.31
C GLN A 37 -0.82 -15.12 24.27
N GLN A 38 0.11 -14.30 23.82
CA GLN A 38 0.76 -13.25 24.62
C GLN A 38 -0.06 -11.98 24.72
N LEU A 39 -1.00 -11.77 23.77
CA LEU A 39 -1.74 -10.51 23.65
C LEU A 39 -2.45 -10.13 24.97
N SER A 40 -3.21 -11.06 25.55
CA SER A 40 -4.00 -10.79 26.77
C SER A 40 -3.15 -10.37 27.97
N GLU A 41 -1.93 -10.93 28.11
CA GLU A 41 -0.99 -10.56 29.17
C GLU A 41 -0.39 -9.17 28.92
N ARG A 42 0.04 -8.91 27.68
CA ARG A 42 0.80 -7.71 27.31
C ARG A 42 -0.04 -6.42 27.36
N ILE A 43 -1.33 -6.52 27.13
CA ILE A 43 -2.25 -5.37 27.16
C ILE A 43 -2.86 -5.10 28.54
N GLN A 44 -2.47 -5.84 29.59
CA GLN A 44 -3.00 -5.60 30.94
C GLN A 44 -2.66 -4.20 31.44
N GLY A 45 -3.72 -3.46 31.79
CA GLY A 45 -3.63 -2.08 32.25
C GLY A 45 -3.25 -1.07 31.16
N ALA A 46 -3.17 -1.49 29.88
CA ALA A 46 -2.98 -0.55 28.78
C ALA A 46 -4.26 0.27 28.55
N ASP A 47 -4.08 1.54 28.23
CA ASP A 47 -5.15 2.45 27.75
C ASP A 47 -5.12 2.54 26.23
N ILE A 48 -3.91 2.43 25.64
CA ILE A 48 -3.62 2.64 24.23
C ILE A 48 -2.85 1.42 23.68
N ILE A 49 -3.29 0.92 22.53
CA ILE A 49 -2.64 -0.16 21.81
C ILE A 49 -2.22 0.36 20.43
N VAL A 50 -0.97 0.11 20.05
CA VAL A 50 -0.45 0.36 18.71
C VAL A 50 -0.18 -0.98 18.02
N THR A 51 -0.75 -1.17 16.83
CA THR A 51 -0.56 -2.35 15.98
C THR A 51 -0.03 -1.95 14.60
N LYS A 52 0.67 -2.87 13.92
CA LYS A 52 1.07 -2.72 12.52
C LYS A 52 0.75 -4.00 11.75
N GLU A 53 -0.32 -3.96 10.96
CA GLU A 53 -0.74 -5.10 10.12
C GLU A 53 -0.92 -6.41 10.93
N MET A 54 -1.28 -6.29 12.19
CA MET A 54 -1.59 -7.42 13.07
C MET A 54 -3.09 -7.65 13.03
N PRO A 55 -3.58 -8.89 12.79
CA PRO A 55 -4.99 -9.19 12.90
C PRO A 55 -5.52 -8.91 14.32
N VAL A 56 -6.59 -8.13 14.41
CA VAL A 56 -7.29 -7.84 15.68
C VAL A 56 -8.76 -8.20 15.48
N SER A 57 -9.08 -9.48 15.72
CA SER A 57 -10.42 -10.03 15.52
C SER A 57 -11.42 -9.58 16.58
N ALA A 58 -12.71 -9.80 16.29
CA ALA A 58 -13.78 -9.56 17.26
C ALA A 58 -13.57 -10.32 18.59
N GLU A 59 -13.10 -11.58 18.51
CA GLU A 59 -12.82 -12.40 19.68
C GLU A 59 -11.69 -11.83 20.55
N MET A 60 -10.63 -11.31 19.89
CA MET A 60 -9.54 -10.63 20.60
C MET A 60 -10.05 -9.36 21.29
N ILE A 61 -10.79 -8.53 20.58
CA ILE A 61 -11.33 -7.28 21.11
C ILE A 61 -12.24 -7.54 22.32
N GLN A 62 -13.05 -8.59 22.29
CA GLN A 62 -13.90 -8.97 23.43
C GLN A 62 -13.09 -9.25 24.71
N LYS A 63 -11.89 -9.81 24.57
CA LYS A 63 -10.97 -10.14 25.69
C LYS A 63 -10.14 -8.94 26.18
N PHE A 64 -10.18 -7.80 25.48
CA PHE A 64 -9.41 -6.62 25.90
C PHE A 64 -9.91 -6.10 27.24
N PRO A 65 -9.01 -5.66 28.13
CA PRO A 65 -9.39 -5.06 29.39
C PRO A 65 -10.17 -3.76 29.17
N GLU A 66 -11.05 -3.42 30.13
CA GLU A 66 -11.87 -2.20 30.06
C GLU A 66 -11.06 -0.89 30.04
N SER A 67 -9.76 -0.97 30.43
CA SER A 67 -8.83 0.16 30.34
C SER A 67 -8.55 0.58 28.91
N VAL A 68 -8.53 -0.36 27.95
CA VAL A 68 -8.23 -0.06 26.55
C VAL A 68 -9.33 0.82 25.93
N LYS A 69 -8.96 2.02 25.51
CA LYS A 69 -9.84 3.02 24.90
C LYS A 69 -9.46 3.40 23.48
N LEU A 70 -8.19 3.17 23.10
CA LEU A 70 -7.66 3.53 21.79
C LEU A 70 -6.87 2.37 21.18
N ILE A 71 -7.14 2.08 19.92
CA ILE A 71 -6.29 1.27 19.05
C ILE A 71 -5.79 2.17 17.92
N CYS A 72 -4.46 2.28 17.75
CA CYS A 72 -3.83 2.94 16.63
C CYS A 72 -3.26 1.90 15.67
N GLU A 73 -3.84 1.77 14.47
CA GLU A 73 -3.19 1.03 13.39
C GLU A 73 -2.07 1.90 12.80
N ALA A 74 -0.85 1.42 12.86
CA ALA A 74 0.34 2.10 12.34
C ALA A 74 0.44 1.95 10.82
N GLY A 75 -0.62 2.27 10.11
CA GLY A 75 -0.74 2.14 8.67
C GLY A 75 -1.95 2.86 8.12
N THR A 76 -2.01 3.01 6.79
CA THR A 76 -3.19 3.59 6.12
C THR A 76 -4.34 2.59 6.05
N GLY A 77 -4.05 1.32 5.72
CA GLY A 77 -5.05 0.24 5.70
C GLY A 77 -5.33 -0.25 7.13
N TYR A 78 -6.58 -0.53 7.42
CA TYR A 78 -7.07 -0.98 8.74
C TYR A 78 -8.04 -2.16 8.64
N ASN A 79 -8.04 -2.86 7.52
CA ASN A 79 -8.88 -4.04 7.28
C ASN A 79 -8.52 -5.26 8.13
N ASN A 80 -7.42 -5.20 8.87
CA ASN A 80 -6.96 -6.17 9.85
C ASN A 80 -7.64 -6.02 11.25
N ILE A 81 -8.45 -4.96 11.47
CA ILE A 81 -9.12 -4.68 12.74
C ILE A 81 -10.63 -4.77 12.57
N ASP A 82 -11.31 -5.51 13.45
CA ASP A 82 -12.76 -5.56 13.49
C ASP A 82 -13.32 -4.26 14.10
N LEU A 83 -13.68 -3.33 13.23
CA LEU A 83 -14.19 -2.01 13.64
C LEU A 83 -15.54 -2.08 14.35
N GLU A 84 -16.39 -3.06 14.01
CA GLU A 84 -17.70 -3.20 14.64
C GLU A 84 -17.58 -3.68 16.09
N ALA A 85 -16.70 -4.66 16.33
CA ALA A 85 -16.41 -5.13 17.68
C ALA A 85 -15.77 -4.02 18.54
N ALA A 86 -14.81 -3.26 17.97
CA ALA A 86 -14.20 -2.10 18.65
C ALA A 86 -15.27 -1.06 19.03
N ARG A 87 -16.15 -0.72 18.10
CA ARG A 87 -17.25 0.22 18.34
C ARG A 87 -18.18 -0.25 19.43
N LYS A 88 -18.60 -1.54 19.43
CA LYS A 88 -19.47 -2.12 20.45
C LYS A 88 -18.83 -2.07 21.84
N LYS A 89 -17.53 -2.19 21.93
CA LYS A 89 -16.75 -2.12 23.18
C LYS A 89 -16.38 -0.69 23.59
N GLY A 90 -16.73 0.31 22.78
CA GLY A 90 -16.42 1.72 23.05
C GLY A 90 -14.93 2.05 22.85
N ILE A 91 -14.21 1.29 22.02
CA ILE A 91 -12.82 1.51 21.69
C ILE A 91 -12.73 2.34 20.40
N THR A 92 -12.02 3.46 20.45
CA THR A 92 -11.71 4.26 19.28
C THR A 92 -10.62 3.56 18.46
N VAL A 93 -10.76 3.55 17.13
CA VAL A 93 -9.71 3.08 16.23
C VAL A 93 -9.28 4.23 15.34
N CYS A 94 -7.99 4.51 15.33
CA CYS A 94 -7.34 5.49 14.47
C CYS A 94 -6.36 4.82 13.51
N ASN A 95 -6.20 5.37 12.31
CA ASN A 95 -5.18 4.95 11.34
C ASN A 95 -4.21 6.09 11.02
N ILE A 96 -3.30 5.87 10.05
CA ILE A 96 -2.35 6.89 9.57
C ILE A 96 -2.60 7.12 8.07
N PRO A 97 -3.41 8.10 7.67
CA PRO A 97 -3.93 8.18 6.30
C PRO A 97 -2.91 8.62 5.23
N SER A 98 -1.82 9.29 5.56
CA SER A 98 -0.98 9.96 4.54
C SER A 98 0.53 9.91 4.78
N TYR A 99 1.02 9.11 5.72
CA TYR A 99 2.44 9.07 6.08
C TYR A 99 3.38 8.63 4.95
N SER A 100 2.90 7.78 4.05
CA SER A 100 3.69 7.12 3.01
C SER A 100 3.42 7.64 1.59
N THR A 101 2.65 8.72 1.44
CA THR A 101 2.18 9.24 0.15
C THR A 101 3.33 9.41 -0.85
N GLU A 102 4.39 10.12 -0.47
CA GLU A 102 5.53 10.39 -1.35
C GLU A 102 6.27 9.10 -1.69
N ARG A 103 6.58 8.26 -0.70
CA ARG A 103 7.41 7.09 -0.93
C ARG A 103 6.72 6.01 -1.76
N VAL A 104 5.41 5.80 -1.54
CA VAL A 104 4.62 4.88 -2.39
C VAL A 104 4.51 5.40 -3.81
N ALA A 105 4.29 6.72 -3.98
CA ALA A 105 4.29 7.33 -5.32
C ALA A 105 5.65 7.19 -6.01
N HIS A 106 6.77 7.40 -5.29
CA HIS A 106 8.11 7.16 -5.83
C HIS A 106 8.31 5.69 -6.24
N THR A 107 7.77 4.74 -5.46
CA THR A 107 7.85 3.30 -5.81
C THR A 107 7.09 3.01 -7.11
N ALA A 108 5.87 3.53 -7.28
CA ALA A 108 5.11 3.36 -8.50
C ALA A 108 5.82 3.94 -9.74
N ILE A 109 6.32 5.16 -9.63
CA ILE A 109 7.09 5.81 -10.72
C ILE A 109 8.40 5.08 -11.00
N MET A 110 9.12 4.63 -9.96
CA MET A 110 10.32 3.80 -10.12
C MET A 110 10.01 2.53 -10.93
N MET A 111 8.90 1.86 -10.64
CA MET A 111 8.48 0.67 -11.38
C MET A 111 8.18 1.00 -12.86
N ILE A 112 7.46 2.09 -13.13
CA ILE A 112 7.18 2.55 -14.49
C ILE A 112 8.50 2.78 -15.26
N LEU A 113 9.43 3.52 -14.69
CA LEU A 113 10.71 3.85 -15.35
C LEU A 113 11.63 2.63 -15.52
N ASN A 114 11.63 1.70 -14.56
CA ASN A 114 12.38 0.45 -14.70
C ASN A 114 11.79 -0.47 -15.76
N LEU A 115 10.47 -0.62 -15.82
CA LEU A 115 9.80 -1.45 -16.83
C LEU A 115 9.94 -0.85 -18.23
N SER A 116 9.83 0.47 -18.37
CA SER A 116 10.03 1.15 -19.66
C SER A 116 11.44 0.95 -20.23
N SER A 117 12.42 0.76 -19.37
CA SER A 117 13.84 0.54 -19.74
C SER A 117 14.23 -0.93 -19.70
N ALA A 118 13.33 -1.85 -19.33
CA ALA A 118 13.63 -3.25 -19.03
C ALA A 118 14.87 -3.40 -18.11
N MET A 119 15.01 -2.51 -17.11
CA MET A 119 16.22 -2.40 -16.30
C MET A 119 16.51 -3.70 -15.54
N GLN A 120 15.47 -4.38 -15.01
CA GLN A 120 15.61 -5.65 -14.31
C GLN A 120 16.16 -6.75 -15.22
N VAL A 121 15.75 -6.76 -16.49
CA VAL A 121 16.26 -7.73 -17.49
C VAL A 121 17.74 -7.43 -17.82
N GLN A 122 18.07 -6.16 -18.04
CA GLN A 122 19.45 -5.75 -18.32
C GLN A 122 20.40 -6.10 -17.17
N MET A 123 19.98 -5.85 -15.92
CA MET A 123 20.77 -6.21 -14.74
C MET A 123 20.92 -7.73 -14.60
N LYS A 124 19.89 -8.51 -14.90
CA LYS A 124 19.95 -9.97 -14.92
C LYS A 124 20.91 -10.49 -16.01
N MET A 125 20.85 -9.94 -17.22
CA MET A 125 21.79 -10.26 -18.30
C MET A 125 23.23 -10.07 -17.84
N LEU A 126 23.56 -8.91 -17.27
CA LEU A 126 24.92 -8.63 -16.78
C LEU A 126 25.32 -9.58 -15.64
N ALA A 127 24.45 -9.87 -14.70
CA ALA A 127 24.71 -10.79 -13.59
C ALA A 127 24.99 -12.23 -14.09
N CYS A 128 24.39 -12.63 -15.23
CA CYS A 128 24.62 -13.91 -15.88
C CYS A 128 25.79 -13.88 -16.89
N GLY A 129 26.57 -12.79 -16.97
CA GLY A 129 27.69 -12.65 -17.90
C GLY A 129 27.29 -12.42 -19.35
N ASN A 130 26.01 -12.08 -19.61
CA ASN A 130 25.57 -11.72 -20.95
C ASN A 130 25.79 -10.22 -21.19
N HIS A 131 26.70 -9.92 -22.13
CA HIS A 131 27.10 -8.56 -22.52
C HIS A 131 26.52 -8.13 -23.87
N ASP A 132 25.52 -8.82 -24.41
CA ASP A 132 24.99 -8.59 -25.76
C ASP A 132 24.45 -7.17 -25.96
N ASN A 133 23.90 -6.53 -24.91
CA ASN A 133 23.47 -5.14 -24.99
C ASN A 133 24.60 -4.15 -25.33
N PHE A 134 25.86 -4.49 -25.03
CA PHE A 134 27.04 -3.68 -25.41
C PHE A 134 27.63 -4.08 -26.76
N THR A 135 27.53 -5.36 -27.11
CA THR A 135 28.28 -5.91 -28.26
C THR A 135 27.42 -6.11 -29.51
N ARG A 136 26.10 -6.22 -29.36
CA ARG A 136 25.15 -6.55 -30.44
C ARG A 136 23.98 -5.57 -30.55
N ASN A 137 24.10 -4.37 -30.00
CA ASN A 137 23.01 -3.42 -29.77
C ASN A 137 22.04 -3.88 -28.67
N LEU A 138 21.11 -3.00 -28.30
CA LEU A 138 20.14 -3.24 -27.22
C LEU A 138 19.20 -4.40 -27.58
N GLN A 139 19.20 -5.45 -26.78
CA GLN A 139 18.42 -6.67 -26.99
C GLN A 139 17.10 -6.67 -26.24
N VAL A 140 16.81 -5.62 -25.46
CA VAL A 140 15.61 -5.48 -24.64
C VAL A 140 14.81 -4.25 -25.06
N PRO A 141 13.49 -4.22 -24.84
CA PRO A 141 12.68 -3.03 -25.06
C PRO A 141 13.21 -1.84 -24.25
N HIS A 142 13.26 -0.67 -24.85
CA HIS A 142 13.66 0.57 -24.20
C HIS A 142 12.84 1.70 -24.80
N VAL A 143 11.88 2.22 -24.02
CA VAL A 143 10.91 3.20 -24.50
C VAL A 143 10.90 4.44 -23.61
N GLU A 144 10.63 5.59 -24.20
CA GLU A 144 10.37 6.83 -23.46
C GLU A 144 8.97 6.81 -22.85
N VAL A 145 8.80 7.45 -21.70
CA VAL A 145 7.50 7.57 -21.04
C VAL A 145 6.76 8.85 -21.42
N ASN A 146 7.47 9.89 -21.92
CA ASN A 146 6.84 11.12 -22.38
C ASN A 146 5.87 10.84 -23.54
N GLY A 147 4.73 11.49 -23.53
CA GLY A 147 3.64 11.26 -24.50
C GLY A 147 2.89 9.92 -24.33
N LYS A 148 3.36 9.00 -23.46
CA LYS A 148 2.62 7.79 -23.09
C LYS A 148 1.47 8.12 -22.17
N THR A 149 0.47 7.24 -22.12
CA THR A 149 -0.71 7.40 -21.29
C THR A 149 -0.58 6.59 -20.01
N LEU A 150 -0.67 7.27 -18.85
CA LEU A 150 -0.79 6.66 -17.54
C LEU A 150 -2.27 6.64 -17.13
N GLY A 151 -2.83 5.46 -16.97
CA GLY A 151 -4.13 5.24 -16.33
C GLY A 151 -3.96 5.09 -14.82
N VAL A 152 -4.64 5.93 -14.05
CA VAL A 152 -4.58 5.91 -12.58
C VAL A 152 -5.92 5.43 -12.03
N ILE A 153 -5.92 4.29 -11.36
CA ILE A 153 -7.11 3.75 -10.69
C ILE A 153 -7.12 4.22 -9.24
N GLY A 154 -7.90 5.26 -8.96
CA GLY A 154 -7.98 5.90 -7.65
C GLY A 154 -7.12 7.15 -7.51
N ALA A 155 -7.75 8.31 -7.35
CA ALA A 155 -7.11 9.63 -7.21
C ALA A 155 -7.17 10.16 -5.76
N GLY A 156 -6.78 9.30 -4.78
CA GLY A 156 -6.51 9.69 -3.40
C GLY A 156 -5.15 10.39 -3.26
N HIS A 157 -4.63 10.53 -2.04
CA HIS A 157 -3.35 11.21 -1.79
C HIS A 157 -2.20 10.63 -2.63
N ILE A 158 -2.05 9.30 -2.66
CA ILE A 158 -0.99 8.61 -3.41
C ILE A 158 -1.21 8.78 -4.91
N GLY A 159 -2.41 8.47 -5.42
CA GLY A 159 -2.70 8.59 -6.85
C GLY A 159 -2.50 10.01 -7.38
N ARG A 160 -2.90 11.03 -6.61
CA ARG A 160 -2.63 12.44 -6.94
C ARG A 160 -1.13 12.76 -7.01
N LYS A 161 -0.33 12.20 -6.10
CA LYS A 161 1.13 12.39 -6.12
C LYS A 161 1.76 11.70 -7.33
N VAL A 162 1.30 10.50 -7.68
CA VAL A 162 1.73 9.79 -8.91
C VAL A 162 1.39 10.61 -10.16
N ILE A 163 0.16 11.13 -10.25
CA ILE A 163 -0.27 12.00 -11.35
C ILE A 163 0.66 13.22 -11.47
N GLN A 164 0.93 13.91 -10.35
CA GLN A 164 1.82 15.08 -10.34
C GLN A 164 3.21 14.78 -10.92
N ILE A 165 3.79 13.63 -10.55
CA ILE A 165 5.12 13.23 -11.05
C ILE A 165 5.04 12.81 -12.52
N ALA A 166 4.02 12.06 -12.91
CA ALA A 166 3.83 11.63 -14.28
C ALA A 166 3.59 12.80 -15.25
N GLN A 167 2.88 13.85 -14.81
CA GLN A 167 2.73 15.09 -15.58
C GLN A 167 4.09 15.80 -15.77
N ALA A 168 4.99 15.75 -14.78
CA ALA A 168 6.35 16.29 -14.92
C ALA A 168 7.25 15.45 -15.85
N LEU A 169 6.83 14.23 -16.18
CA LEU A 169 7.44 13.36 -17.21
C LEU A 169 6.70 13.46 -18.55
N ASP A 170 5.86 14.48 -18.73
CA ASP A 170 5.08 14.73 -19.94
C ASP A 170 4.17 13.54 -20.35
N MET A 171 3.67 12.77 -19.39
CA MET A 171 2.70 11.70 -19.65
C MET A 171 1.27 12.25 -19.77
N ASN A 172 0.46 11.63 -20.62
CA ASN A 172 -0.99 11.86 -20.65
C ASN A 172 -1.65 11.12 -19.48
N ILE A 173 -2.66 11.74 -18.83
CA ILE A 173 -3.26 11.18 -17.61
C ILE A 173 -4.72 10.84 -17.83
N LEU A 174 -5.07 9.57 -17.65
CA LEU A 174 -6.44 9.09 -17.51
C LEU A 174 -6.68 8.64 -16.08
N VAL A 175 -7.85 8.97 -15.52
CA VAL A 175 -8.18 8.64 -14.13
C VAL A 175 -9.53 7.94 -14.06
N TYR A 176 -9.58 6.84 -13.34
CA TYR A 176 -10.81 6.20 -12.93
C TYR A 176 -11.01 6.36 -11.40
N THR A 177 -12.21 6.82 -11.03
CA THR A 177 -12.67 6.89 -9.64
C THR A 177 -14.08 6.33 -9.52
N ARG A 178 -14.39 5.71 -8.36
CA ARG A 178 -15.73 5.15 -8.09
C ARG A 178 -16.85 6.17 -8.28
N THR A 179 -16.63 7.40 -7.84
CA THR A 179 -17.53 8.52 -8.08
C THR A 179 -16.99 9.32 -9.25
N PRO A 180 -17.74 9.44 -10.34
CA PRO A 180 -17.32 10.24 -11.50
C PRO A 180 -16.96 11.67 -11.10
N LYS A 181 -15.98 12.25 -11.77
CA LYS A 181 -15.56 13.64 -11.60
C LYS A 181 -15.46 14.32 -12.95
N GLU A 182 -15.54 15.64 -12.92
CA GLU A 182 -15.24 16.47 -14.09
C GLU A 182 -13.73 16.49 -14.37
N ASP A 183 -13.36 16.67 -15.62
CA ASP A 183 -11.97 16.77 -16.04
C ASP A 183 -11.28 17.96 -15.37
N GLU A 184 -10.02 17.75 -15.04
CA GLU A 184 -9.14 18.78 -14.49
C GLU A 184 -8.04 19.09 -15.52
N LYS A 185 -7.34 20.22 -15.37
CA LYS A 185 -6.26 20.58 -16.28
C LYS A 185 -5.20 19.46 -16.40
N GLY A 186 -5.13 18.85 -17.58
CA GLY A 186 -4.20 17.75 -17.87
C GLY A 186 -4.57 16.42 -17.23
N ILE A 187 -5.84 16.23 -16.82
CA ILE A 187 -6.36 14.98 -16.25
C ILE A 187 -7.75 14.74 -16.85
N CYS A 188 -7.95 13.61 -17.53
CA CYS A 188 -9.25 13.19 -18.03
C CYS A 188 -9.83 12.08 -17.16
N TYR A 189 -11.05 12.26 -16.66
CA TYR A 189 -11.75 11.24 -15.88
C TYR A 189 -12.60 10.38 -16.82
N VAL A 190 -12.34 9.07 -16.81
CA VAL A 190 -12.93 8.11 -17.75
C VAL A 190 -13.47 6.86 -17.02
N SER A 191 -14.20 6.01 -17.75
CA SER A 191 -14.60 4.70 -17.27
C SER A 191 -13.38 3.78 -17.10
N LEU A 192 -13.51 2.71 -16.27
CA LEU A 192 -12.44 1.72 -16.11
C LEU A 192 -12.09 1.08 -17.46
N GLU A 193 -13.08 0.73 -18.25
CA GLU A 193 -12.89 0.13 -19.56
C GLU A 193 -12.09 1.04 -20.51
N GLU A 194 -12.45 2.31 -20.57
CA GLU A 194 -11.75 3.29 -21.39
C GLU A 194 -10.32 3.53 -20.91
N LEU A 195 -10.09 3.58 -19.59
CA LEU A 195 -8.76 3.67 -19.01
C LEU A 195 -7.89 2.49 -19.44
N LEU A 196 -8.38 1.26 -19.28
CA LEU A 196 -7.63 0.06 -19.61
C LEU A 196 -7.27 -0.04 -21.09
N LYS A 197 -8.22 0.31 -21.99
CA LYS A 197 -7.99 0.28 -23.44
C LYS A 197 -6.96 1.30 -23.92
N ASN A 198 -6.88 2.45 -23.28
CA ASN A 198 -6.09 3.57 -23.79
C ASN A 198 -4.75 3.78 -23.06
N SER A 199 -4.54 3.13 -21.92
CA SER A 199 -3.30 3.31 -21.12
C SER A 199 -2.14 2.46 -21.63
N ASP A 200 -0.94 3.02 -21.57
CA ASP A 200 0.33 2.30 -21.76
C ASP A 200 0.86 1.78 -20.41
N TYR A 201 0.51 2.48 -19.33
CA TYR A 201 0.78 2.08 -17.95
C TYR A 201 -0.50 2.24 -17.14
N VAL A 202 -0.86 1.23 -16.34
CA VAL A 202 -2.01 1.26 -15.43
C VAL A 202 -1.48 1.18 -13.99
N SER A 203 -1.74 2.19 -13.17
CA SER A 203 -1.26 2.25 -11.79
C SER A 203 -2.42 2.30 -10.79
N MET A 204 -2.39 1.36 -9.83
CA MET A 204 -3.48 1.13 -8.88
C MET A 204 -3.23 1.82 -7.54
N HIS A 205 -4.18 2.69 -7.14
CA HIS A 205 -4.13 3.49 -5.91
C HIS A 205 -5.49 3.56 -5.20
N CYS A 206 -6.36 2.59 -5.45
CA CYS A 206 -7.65 2.46 -4.77
C CYS A 206 -7.55 1.52 -3.56
N PRO A 207 -8.45 1.62 -2.56
CA PRO A 207 -8.51 0.69 -1.46
C PRO A 207 -9.07 -0.67 -1.91
N LEU A 208 -8.69 -1.74 -1.20
CA LEU A 208 -9.32 -3.05 -1.33
C LEU A 208 -10.66 -3.04 -0.59
N THR A 209 -11.72 -3.36 -1.30
CA THR A 209 -13.09 -3.52 -0.81
C THR A 209 -13.75 -4.69 -1.55
N GLU A 210 -14.93 -5.11 -1.14
CA GLU A 210 -15.69 -6.14 -1.88
C GLU A 210 -15.88 -5.79 -3.36
N SER A 211 -16.09 -4.52 -3.66
CA SER A 211 -16.30 -4.05 -5.04
C SER A 211 -15.02 -3.84 -5.85
N THR A 212 -13.86 -3.83 -5.22
CA THR A 212 -12.56 -3.66 -5.89
C THR A 212 -11.69 -4.91 -5.86
N LYS A 213 -12.09 -5.93 -5.08
CA LYS A 213 -11.42 -7.23 -5.09
C LYS A 213 -11.49 -7.82 -6.49
N HIS A 214 -10.33 -8.23 -7.02
CA HIS A 214 -10.18 -8.78 -8.37
C HIS A 214 -10.83 -7.89 -9.47
N MET A 215 -10.79 -6.56 -9.28
CA MET A 215 -11.26 -5.64 -10.31
C MET A 215 -10.39 -5.72 -11.57
N ILE A 216 -9.14 -6.16 -11.41
CA ILE A 216 -8.27 -6.58 -12.52
C ILE A 216 -8.29 -8.11 -12.53
N ASN A 217 -8.91 -8.66 -13.55
CA ASN A 217 -9.12 -10.09 -13.77
C ASN A 217 -8.94 -10.42 -15.27
N LYS A 218 -9.24 -11.64 -15.67
CA LYS A 218 -9.06 -12.10 -17.07
C LYS A 218 -9.79 -11.21 -18.09
N GLU A 219 -11.01 -10.77 -17.77
CA GLU A 219 -11.81 -9.93 -18.67
C GLU A 219 -11.18 -8.53 -18.81
N THR A 220 -10.86 -7.90 -17.68
CA THR A 220 -10.29 -6.55 -17.66
C THR A 220 -8.86 -6.51 -18.19
N LEU A 221 -8.04 -7.55 -17.95
CA LEU A 221 -6.70 -7.70 -18.56
C LEU A 221 -6.79 -7.80 -20.08
N SER A 222 -7.82 -8.47 -20.62
CA SER A 222 -8.03 -8.59 -22.07
C SER A 222 -8.34 -7.25 -22.77
N LEU A 223 -8.73 -6.23 -22.02
CA LEU A 223 -8.95 -4.88 -22.55
C LEU A 223 -7.66 -4.06 -22.70
N MET A 224 -6.59 -4.47 -21.99
CA MET A 224 -5.34 -3.71 -22.00
C MET A 224 -4.60 -3.89 -23.34
N LYS A 225 -3.74 -2.91 -23.66
CA LYS A 225 -2.85 -3.02 -24.80
C LYS A 225 -1.83 -4.15 -24.57
N PRO A 226 -1.45 -4.92 -25.59
CA PRO A 226 -0.36 -5.92 -25.45
C PRO A 226 0.99 -5.30 -25.04
N SER A 227 1.19 -4.01 -25.31
CA SER A 227 2.37 -3.25 -24.87
C SER A 227 2.23 -2.60 -23.49
N ALA A 228 1.08 -2.74 -22.81
CA ALA A 228 0.83 -2.09 -21.54
C ALA A 228 1.46 -2.81 -20.35
N PHE A 229 1.77 -2.01 -19.33
CA PHE A 229 2.25 -2.49 -18.03
C PHE A 229 1.23 -2.19 -16.94
N ILE A 230 1.11 -3.10 -15.96
CA ILE A 230 0.30 -2.85 -14.76
C ILE A 230 1.20 -2.67 -13.54
N ILE A 231 0.89 -1.66 -12.71
CA ILE A 231 1.63 -1.33 -11.49
C ILE A 231 0.68 -1.41 -10.29
N ASN A 232 1.01 -2.22 -9.30
CA ASN A 232 0.24 -2.33 -8.07
C ASN A 232 1.12 -2.10 -6.83
N THR A 233 0.91 -0.95 -6.18
CA THR A 233 1.52 -0.57 -4.91
C THR A 233 0.47 -0.38 -3.81
N SER A 234 -0.74 -0.93 -4.00
CA SER A 234 -1.88 -0.78 -3.09
C SER A 234 -2.16 -2.05 -2.29
N ARG A 235 -2.89 -3.01 -2.87
CA ARG A 235 -3.20 -4.33 -2.26
C ARG A 235 -3.19 -5.40 -3.36
N GLY A 236 -2.58 -6.55 -3.07
CA GLY A 236 -2.47 -7.65 -4.04
C GLY A 236 -3.80 -8.12 -4.58
N ALA A 237 -4.76 -8.35 -3.72
CA ALA A 237 -6.10 -8.84 -4.08
C ALA A 237 -6.98 -7.86 -4.90
N LEU A 238 -6.46 -6.70 -5.32
CA LEU A 238 -7.07 -5.88 -6.38
C LEU A 238 -6.94 -6.55 -7.77
N ILE A 239 -5.93 -7.41 -7.91
CA ILE A 239 -5.66 -8.21 -9.10
C ILE A 239 -5.94 -9.67 -8.77
N ASP A 240 -6.61 -10.37 -9.66
CA ASP A 240 -6.64 -11.83 -9.69
C ASP A 240 -5.25 -12.30 -10.15
N GLU A 241 -4.43 -12.79 -9.22
CA GLU A 241 -3.03 -13.14 -9.48
C GLU A 241 -2.91 -14.27 -10.50
N ALA A 242 -3.82 -15.25 -10.47
CA ALA A 242 -3.81 -16.33 -11.44
C ALA A 242 -4.11 -15.82 -12.86
N ALA A 243 -5.06 -14.92 -13.01
CA ALA A 243 -5.37 -14.29 -14.29
C ALA A 243 -4.21 -13.40 -14.78
N LEU A 244 -3.50 -12.72 -13.88
CA LEU A 244 -2.31 -11.92 -14.22
C LEU A 244 -1.18 -12.81 -14.74
N ILE A 245 -0.90 -13.93 -14.07
CA ILE A 245 0.10 -14.92 -14.50
C ILE A 245 -0.23 -15.44 -15.90
N GLU A 246 -1.48 -15.89 -16.13
CA GLU A 246 -1.92 -16.32 -17.46
C GLU A 246 -1.74 -15.23 -18.54
N ALA A 247 -2.08 -13.99 -18.21
CA ALA A 247 -1.94 -12.85 -19.14
C ALA A 247 -0.50 -12.54 -19.48
N LEU A 248 0.42 -12.63 -18.51
CA LEU A 248 1.86 -12.43 -18.73
C LEU A 248 2.51 -13.57 -19.54
N GLU A 249 2.14 -14.82 -19.24
CA GLU A 249 2.63 -16.00 -19.99
C GLU A 249 2.21 -15.98 -21.47
N ASN A 250 0.98 -15.51 -21.73
CA ASN A 250 0.45 -15.42 -23.09
C ASN A 250 0.77 -14.10 -23.80
N GLY A 251 1.53 -13.19 -23.18
CA GLY A 251 1.90 -11.90 -23.78
C GLY A 251 0.69 -10.98 -24.01
N MET A 252 -0.38 -11.14 -23.26
CA MET A 252 -1.57 -10.27 -23.34
C MET A 252 -1.26 -8.86 -22.84
N ILE A 253 -0.30 -8.72 -21.92
CA ILE A 253 0.29 -7.45 -21.46
C ILE A 253 1.82 -7.57 -21.45
N ALA A 254 2.52 -6.45 -21.51
CA ALA A 254 3.98 -6.44 -21.60
C ALA A 254 4.70 -6.79 -20.29
N GLY A 255 4.08 -6.50 -19.14
CA GLY A 255 4.68 -6.81 -17.84
C GLY A 255 3.94 -6.18 -16.66
N ALA A 256 4.49 -6.41 -15.47
CA ALA A 256 3.92 -5.94 -14.22
C ALA A 256 4.98 -5.43 -13.23
N GLY A 257 4.64 -4.38 -12.47
CA GLY A 257 5.39 -3.89 -11.31
C GLY A 257 4.55 -4.06 -10.05
N LEU A 258 4.96 -4.95 -9.15
CA LEU A 258 4.15 -5.35 -8.00
C LEU A 258 4.95 -5.15 -6.70
N ASP A 259 4.50 -4.20 -5.87
CA ASP A 259 5.00 -4.06 -4.48
C ASP A 259 4.19 -4.92 -3.50
N VAL A 260 3.06 -5.45 -3.96
CA VAL A 260 2.13 -6.26 -3.18
C VAL A 260 1.66 -7.48 -3.99
N GLN A 261 1.43 -8.60 -3.30
CA GLN A 261 0.91 -9.84 -3.87
C GLN A 261 -0.40 -10.23 -3.18
N GLU A 262 -1.18 -11.12 -3.80
CA GLU A 262 -2.47 -11.56 -3.24
C GLU A 262 -2.28 -12.27 -1.91
N THR A 263 -1.23 -13.08 -1.79
CA THR A 263 -0.77 -13.69 -0.54
C THR A 263 0.61 -13.17 -0.18
N GLU A 264 0.81 -12.67 1.02
CA GLU A 264 2.08 -12.17 1.53
C GLU A 264 2.49 -12.87 2.84
N PRO A 265 3.66 -13.54 2.91
CA PRO A 265 4.62 -13.73 1.83
C PRO A 265 4.07 -14.66 0.74
N PRO A 266 4.41 -14.45 -0.54
CA PRO A 266 4.00 -15.34 -1.60
C PRO A 266 4.69 -16.71 -1.47
N GLU A 267 4.09 -17.76 -2.05
CA GLU A 267 4.66 -19.10 -2.07
C GLU A 267 6.00 -19.10 -2.83
N GLU A 268 6.97 -19.92 -2.39
CA GLU A 268 8.30 -20.01 -3.03
C GLU A 268 8.24 -20.42 -4.50
N THR A 269 7.17 -21.14 -4.88
CA THR A 269 6.94 -21.62 -6.26
C THR A 269 6.16 -20.65 -7.13
N ASN A 270 5.84 -19.45 -6.63
CA ASN A 270 5.06 -18.47 -7.39
C ASN A 270 5.77 -18.12 -8.71
N PRO A 271 5.11 -18.32 -9.88
CA PRO A 271 5.71 -18.08 -11.20
C PRO A 271 6.21 -16.65 -11.40
N LEU A 272 5.60 -15.67 -10.75
CA LEU A 272 6.00 -14.25 -10.86
C LEU A 272 7.46 -14.01 -10.48
N TYR A 273 8.08 -14.85 -9.63
CA TYR A 273 9.50 -14.74 -9.26
C TYR A 273 10.47 -14.97 -10.42
N THR A 274 10.06 -15.72 -11.43
CA THR A 274 10.93 -16.14 -12.53
C THR A 274 10.66 -15.40 -13.85
N MET A 275 9.57 -14.62 -13.90
CA MET A 275 9.18 -13.87 -15.09
C MET A 275 10.04 -12.62 -15.27
N ASP A 276 10.79 -12.54 -16.37
CA ASP A 276 11.68 -11.41 -16.68
C ASP A 276 10.94 -10.08 -16.85
N GLN A 277 9.69 -10.11 -17.31
CA GLN A 277 8.84 -8.94 -17.50
C GLN A 277 8.14 -8.46 -16.19
N VAL A 278 8.44 -9.08 -15.05
CA VAL A 278 7.85 -8.73 -13.75
C VAL A 278 8.91 -8.11 -12.85
N LEU A 279 8.57 -6.97 -12.25
CA LEU A 279 9.35 -6.32 -11.21
C LEU A 279 8.62 -6.47 -9.87
N LEU A 280 9.15 -7.32 -8.99
CA LEU A 280 8.61 -7.56 -7.65
C LEU A 280 9.40 -6.81 -6.59
N THR A 281 8.71 -6.27 -5.59
CA THR A 281 9.31 -5.71 -4.39
C THR A 281 8.55 -6.17 -3.13
N PRO A 282 9.22 -6.29 -1.96
CA PRO A 282 8.66 -6.95 -0.79
C PRO A 282 7.81 -6.00 0.08
N HIS A 283 6.73 -5.43 -0.49
CA HIS A 283 5.84 -4.47 0.16
C HIS A 283 6.64 -3.36 0.88
N MET A 284 7.52 -2.72 0.11
CA MET A 284 8.50 -1.76 0.64
C MET A 284 8.10 -0.30 0.41
N GLY A 285 7.00 -0.03 -0.30
CA GLY A 285 6.60 1.32 -0.67
C GLY A 285 6.44 2.30 0.51
N TRP A 286 6.26 1.78 1.73
CA TRP A 286 6.18 2.59 2.94
C TRP A 286 7.44 2.50 3.84
N LYS A 287 8.41 1.61 3.54
CA LYS A 287 9.52 1.25 4.46
C LYS A 287 10.67 2.25 4.53
N GLY A 288 10.63 3.38 3.78
CA GLY A 288 11.65 4.43 3.88
C GLY A 288 11.78 4.99 5.30
N LEU A 289 12.99 5.35 5.73
CA LEU A 289 13.26 5.83 7.10
C LEU A 289 12.41 7.07 7.43
N GLU A 290 12.42 8.07 6.57
CA GLU A 290 11.67 9.33 6.76
C GLU A 290 10.15 9.07 6.81
N THR A 291 9.70 8.09 6.03
CA THR A 291 8.29 7.66 6.02
C THR A 291 7.90 7.03 7.35
N ARG A 292 8.74 6.16 7.90
CA ARG A 292 8.53 5.50 9.19
C ARG A 292 8.64 6.48 10.37
N GLN A 293 9.56 7.44 10.29
CA GLN A 293 9.65 8.53 11.28
C GLN A 293 8.39 9.39 11.27
N ARG A 294 7.88 9.75 10.09
CA ARG A 294 6.60 10.47 9.94
C ARG A 294 5.43 9.64 10.48
N LEU A 295 5.43 8.33 10.25
CA LEU A 295 4.42 7.42 10.82
C LEU A 295 4.38 7.53 12.35
N VAL A 296 5.54 7.45 13.03
CA VAL A 296 5.62 7.56 14.49
C VAL A 296 5.17 8.95 14.98
N SER A 297 5.52 10.01 14.26
CA SER A 297 5.05 11.37 14.57
C SER A 297 3.53 11.48 14.51
N ILE A 298 2.89 10.93 13.46
CA ILE A 298 1.42 10.96 13.35
C ILE A 298 0.76 10.05 14.39
N LEU A 299 1.38 8.92 14.76
CA LEU A 299 0.92 8.10 15.89
C LEU A 299 0.89 8.91 17.17
N ALA A 300 1.98 9.64 17.47
CA ALA A 300 2.05 10.50 18.66
C ALA A 300 0.95 11.58 18.64
N ASP A 301 0.72 12.21 17.48
CA ASP A 301 -0.36 13.19 17.32
C ASP A 301 -1.75 12.55 17.53
N ASN A 302 -2.01 11.36 16.97
CA ASN A 302 -3.28 10.65 17.19
C ASN A 302 -3.52 10.36 18.67
N ILE A 303 -2.51 9.88 19.38
CA ILE A 303 -2.57 9.57 20.80
C ILE A 303 -2.82 10.86 21.61
N LYS A 304 -2.03 11.90 21.35
CA LYS A 304 -2.17 13.21 22.01
C LYS A 304 -3.57 13.78 21.83
N GLN A 305 -4.06 13.84 20.59
CA GLN A 305 -5.39 14.38 20.30
C GLN A 305 -6.51 13.54 20.92
N PHE A 306 -6.34 12.21 20.96
CA PHE A 306 -7.28 11.35 21.70
C PHE A 306 -7.32 11.66 23.20
N MET A 307 -6.15 11.82 23.84
CA MET A 307 -6.03 12.15 25.26
C MET A 307 -6.61 13.53 25.61
N GLU A 308 -6.53 14.48 24.67
CA GLU A 308 -7.13 15.82 24.77
C GLU A 308 -8.65 15.81 24.52
N GLY A 309 -9.25 14.67 24.16
CA GLY A 309 -10.69 14.53 23.86
C GLY A 309 -11.09 14.93 22.43
N ASN A 310 -10.14 15.19 21.56
CA ASN A 310 -10.33 15.60 20.16
C ASN A 310 -9.72 14.59 19.18
N PRO A 311 -10.12 13.31 19.17
CA PRO A 311 -9.47 12.29 18.37
C PRO A 311 -9.51 12.61 16.86
N ILE A 312 -8.39 12.39 16.20
CA ILE A 312 -8.22 12.58 14.76
C ILE A 312 -7.98 11.25 14.06
N ASN A 313 -8.15 11.21 12.74
CA ASN A 313 -7.94 10.01 11.91
C ASN A 313 -8.77 8.78 12.38
N VAL A 314 -9.94 9.03 12.96
CA VAL A 314 -10.83 7.98 13.49
C VAL A 314 -11.48 7.22 12.33
N VAL A 315 -11.40 5.89 12.37
CA VAL A 315 -11.99 4.98 11.38
C VAL A 315 -13.11 4.10 11.95
N SER A 316 -13.28 4.05 13.27
CA SER A 316 -14.32 3.24 13.92
C SER A 316 -15.74 3.85 13.88
N GLY A 317 -15.92 5.02 13.29
CA GLY A 317 -17.23 5.68 13.19
C GLY A 317 -17.82 6.14 14.53
N LEU A 318 -17.04 6.19 15.61
CA LEU A 318 -17.43 6.82 16.87
C LEU A 318 -17.35 8.34 16.68
N SER A 319 -18.51 8.98 16.47
CA SER A 319 -18.59 10.43 16.61
C SER A 319 -18.51 10.76 18.11
N TYR A 320 -17.43 11.42 18.52
CA TYR A 320 -17.38 12.03 19.85
C TYR A 320 -18.41 13.16 19.88
N LEU A 321 -19.52 12.95 20.61
CA LEU A 321 -20.31 14.07 21.07
C LEU A 321 -19.42 14.79 22.09
N ALA A 322 -18.98 16.00 21.71
CA ALA A 322 -18.32 16.91 22.64
C ALA A 322 -19.22 17.04 23.89
N LYS A 323 -18.67 16.67 25.05
CA LYS A 323 -19.29 16.98 26.34
C LYS A 323 -18.94 18.41 26.72
#